data_0b2bc65435b17143c4c1adebc689ed16
#
_entry.id   0b2bc65435b17143c4c1adebc689ed16
#
_cell.length_a   1.000
_cell.length_b   1.000
_cell.length_c   1.000
_cell.angle_alpha   90.00
_cell.angle_beta   90.00
_cell.angle_gamma   90.00
#
_symmetry.space_group_name_H-M   'P 1'
#
loop_
_entity.id
_entity.type
_entity.pdbx_description
1 polymer ?
#
loop_
_entity_poly.entity_id
_entity_poly.type
_entity_poly.pdbx_seq_one_letter_code
_entity_poly.pdbx_strand_id
1 'polypeptide(L)'
;MKWKRITVKTITSAEDVIISMLYDIGLEGAQIEDKVPLTAEDKERMFIDIMPEMPEDDGIAYLSFFVEEDETTDLNHIVAQAKEVLDELRDFMEIGEGSIRISETEDKDWINNWKQFFHQFSIEDLLVVPSWEDPIHPEQYRKLLRIDPGTAFGTGMHATTQLCIRQILQYVTAQTKILDIGCGSGILGIIALMYGADSAYGTDLDSCAIEASLENMKVNGIDQKKFPVVIGNIITDEEVRDMAGYEKYDIVAANILAEVLLDLTPQAVKHLKKGGIYITSGIIEGKEDLVKNAVIKAGLEVLDCTRQGEWFCVTARK
;
A
#
# COMPACT_ATOMS: atom_id res chain seq x y z
N MET A 1 -21.25 -4.53 -7.78
CA MET A 1 -22.34 -4.33 -6.80
C MET A 1 -22.78 -2.88 -6.85
N LYS A 2 -24.03 -2.59 -6.54
CA LYS A 2 -24.50 -1.20 -6.41
C LYS A 2 -24.61 -0.87 -4.94
N TRP A 3 -24.12 0.29 -4.56
CA TRP A 3 -24.12 0.78 -3.20
C TRP A 3 -24.86 2.11 -3.12
N LYS A 4 -25.60 2.31 -2.04
CA LYS A 4 -26.14 3.62 -1.70
C LYS A 4 -25.26 4.24 -0.63
N ARG A 5 -24.82 5.46 -0.89
CA ARG A 5 -24.07 6.26 0.07
C ARG A 5 -25.04 7.19 0.78
N ILE A 6 -25.16 7.01 2.09
CA ILE A 6 -25.94 7.86 2.99
C ILE A 6 -24.96 8.81 3.66
N THR A 7 -25.02 10.10 3.35
CA THR A 7 -24.13 11.10 3.92
C THR A 7 -24.90 11.98 4.89
N VAL A 8 -24.44 12.05 6.13
CA VAL A 8 -24.93 12.94 7.17
C VAL A 8 -24.00 14.14 7.29
N LYS A 9 -24.51 15.37 7.11
CA LYS A 9 -23.75 16.59 7.37
C LYS A 9 -23.93 16.98 8.82
N THR A 10 -22.84 17.10 9.55
CA THR A 10 -22.83 17.37 11.00
C THR A 10 -21.69 18.32 11.37
N ILE A 11 -21.36 18.38 12.65
CA ILE A 11 -20.21 19.10 13.21
C ILE A 11 -19.21 18.12 13.81
N THR A 12 -17.94 18.47 13.81
CA THR A 12 -16.84 17.59 14.26
C THR A 12 -17.02 17.07 15.69
N SER A 13 -17.61 17.88 16.58
CA SER A 13 -17.86 17.47 17.97
C SER A 13 -18.98 16.43 18.16
N ALA A 14 -19.77 16.13 17.12
CA ALA A 14 -20.89 15.18 17.17
C ALA A 14 -20.61 13.86 16.44
N GLU A 15 -19.50 13.71 15.76
CA GLU A 15 -19.16 12.57 14.90
C GLU A 15 -19.29 11.24 15.61
N ASP A 16 -18.53 11.04 16.69
CA ASP A 16 -18.47 9.77 17.41
C ASP A 16 -19.83 9.32 17.96
N VAL A 17 -20.62 10.28 18.44
CA VAL A 17 -21.94 9.98 19.01
C VAL A 17 -22.90 9.58 17.91
N ILE A 18 -22.92 10.29 16.78
CA ILE A 18 -23.76 9.97 15.62
C ILE A 18 -23.37 8.61 15.04
N ILE A 19 -22.08 8.33 14.86
CA ILE A 19 -21.60 7.06 14.36
C ILE A 19 -22.05 5.91 15.27
N SER A 20 -21.88 6.07 16.59
CA SER A 20 -22.29 5.06 17.55
C SER A 20 -23.79 4.78 17.52
N MET A 21 -24.61 5.81 17.46
CA MET A 21 -26.06 5.61 17.44
C MET A 21 -26.59 5.09 16.09
N LEU A 22 -25.96 5.46 14.99
CA LEU A 22 -26.31 4.92 13.67
C LEU A 22 -25.85 3.46 13.51
N TYR A 23 -24.80 3.06 14.21
CA TYR A 23 -24.37 1.66 14.29
C TYR A 23 -25.48 0.76 14.87
N ASP A 24 -26.19 1.24 15.89
CA ASP A 24 -27.27 0.48 16.54
C ASP A 24 -28.47 0.18 15.61
N ILE A 25 -28.62 0.95 14.52
CA ILE A 25 -29.65 0.71 13.49
C ILE A 25 -29.08 -0.01 12.24
N GLY A 26 -27.85 -0.55 12.32
CA GLY A 26 -27.23 -1.36 11.28
C GLY A 26 -26.45 -0.57 10.22
N LEU A 27 -26.16 0.70 10.45
CA LEU A 27 -25.22 1.49 9.63
C LEU A 27 -23.80 1.32 10.18
N GLU A 28 -23.12 0.28 9.72
CA GLU A 28 -21.78 -0.07 10.16
C GLU A 28 -20.72 0.64 9.30
N GLY A 29 -19.66 1.11 9.96
CA GLY A 29 -18.50 1.73 9.32
C GLY A 29 -18.83 3.08 8.69
N ALA A 30 -18.25 4.14 9.22
CA ALA A 30 -18.40 5.49 8.69
C ALA A 30 -17.12 5.99 8.03
N GLN A 31 -17.23 6.52 6.83
CA GLN A 31 -16.19 7.39 6.27
C GLN A 31 -16.41 8.80 6.80
N ILE A 32 -15.41 9.33 7.50
CA ILE A 32 -15.43 10.69 8.05
C ILE A 32 -14.68 11.61 7.09
N GLU A 33 -15.32 12.70 6.69
CA GLU A 33 -14.71 13.79 5.92
C GLU A 33 -14.83 15.07 6.74
N ASP A 34 -13.75 15.45 7.42
CA ASP A 34 -13.62 16.65 8.23
C ASP A 34 -12.32 17.39 7.91
N LYS A 35 -12.02 18.43 8.69
CA LYS A 35 -10.78 19.20 8.63
C LYS A 35 -10.05 19.22 9.97
N VAL A 36 -10.38 18.30 10.86
CA VAL A 36 -9.70 18.17 12.16
C VAL A 36 -8.22 17.83 11.91
N PRO A 37 -7.28 18.62 12.43
CA PRO A 37 -5.87 18.35 12.25
C PRO A 37 -5.48 17.01 12.88
N LEU A 38 -4.72 16.20 12.15
CA LEU A 38 -4.16 14.95 12.65
C LEU A 38 -3.23 15.20 13.84
N THR A 39 -3.38 14.44 14.89
CA THR A 39 -2.53 14.51 16.08
C THR A 39 -1.20 13.77 15.88
N ALA A 40 -0.26 13.95 16.80
CA ALA A 40 0.98 13.19 16.80
C ALA A 40 0.75 11.68 17.00
N GLU A 41 -0.30 11.33 17.77
CA GLU A 41 -0.70 9.93 17.99
C GLU A 41 -1.32 9.32 16.72
N ASP A 42 -2.15 10.07 15.99
CA ASP A 42 -2.68 9.64 14.70
C ASP A 42 -1.56 9.43 13.68
N LYS A 43 -0.58 10.33 13.66
CA LYS A 43 0.61 10.20 12.81
C LYS A 43 1.32 8.86 13.06
N GLU A 44 1.52 8.50 14.33
CA GLU A 44 2.19 7.27 14.72
C GLU A 44 1.34 6.04 14.36
N ARG A 45 0.03 6.06 14.65
CA ARG A 45 -0.90 4.97 14.33
C ARG A 45 -1.08 4.72 12.84
N MET A 46 -1.11 5.80 12.04
CA MET A 46 -1.31 5.75 10.59
C MET A 46 0.01 5.63 9.82
N PHE A 47 1.15 5.59 10.50
CA PHE A 47 2.48 5.55 9.89
C PHE A 47 2.70 6.69 8.87
N ILE A 48 2.23 7.90 9.21
CA ILE A 48 2.37 9.08 8.34
C ILE A 48 3.72 9.74 8.60
N ASP A 49 4.61 9.69 7.63
CA ASP A 49 5.91 10.34 7.71
C ASP A 49 5.83 11.87 7.50
N ILE A 50 5.01 12.28 6.53
CA ILE A 50 4.79 13.68 6.18
C ILE A 50 3.34 14.03 6.47
N MET A 51 3.11 14.98 7.39
CA MET A 51 1.77 15.47 7.68
C MET A 51 1.22 16.23 6.48
N PRO A 52 0.02 15.87 5.99
CA PRO A 52 -0.62 16.66 4.94
C PRO A 52 -0.94 18.08 5.44
N GLU A 53 -0.79 19.07 4.56
CA GLU A 53 -1.31 20.42 4.84
C GLU A 53 -2.84 20.35 4.82
N MET A 54 -3.44 20.41 5.99
CA MET A 54 -4.90 20.44 6.15
C MET A 54 -5.38 21.89 6.16
N PRO A 55 -6.52 22.20 5.50
CA PRO A 55 -7.18 23.50 5.68
C PRO A 55 -7.60 23.67 7.15
N GLU A 56 -7.80 24.92 7.57
CA GLU A 56 -8.32 25.21 8.92
C GLU A 56 -9.65 24.48 9.15
N ASP A 57 -9.79 23.89 10.33
CA ASP A 57 -11.03 23.24 10.76
C ASP A 57 -12.17 24.27 10.82
N ASP A 58 -13.22 24.03 10.06
CA ASP A 58 -14.42 24.87 10.03
C ASP A 58 -15.56 24.29 10.90
N GLY A 59 -15.26 23.24 11.66
CA GLY A 59 -16.20 22.56 12.54
C GLY A 59 -17.27 21.77 11.81
N ILE A 60 -17.15 21.56 10.49
CA ILE A 60 -18.12 20.82 9.67
C ILE A 60 -17.56 19.43 9.36
N ALA A 61 -18.40 18.41 9.51
CA ALA A 61 -18.10 17.05 9.16
C ALA A 61 -19.16 16.42 8.26
N TYR A 62 -18.74 15.47 7.44
CA TYR A 62 -19.61 14.62 6.64
C TYR A 62 -19.33 13.15 6.98
N LEU A 63 -20.35 12.47 7.48
CA LEU A 63 -20.30 11.05 7.80
C LEU A 63 -21.00 10.28 6.70
N SER A 64 -20.26 9.41 6.00
CA SER A 64 -20.79 8.64 4.88
C SER A 64 -20.84 7.15 5.24
N PHE A 65 -22.01 6.56 5.14
CA PHE A 65 -22.29 5.15 5.35
C PHE A 65 -22.64 4.51 4.01
N PHE A 66 -22.21 3.27 3.80
CA PHE A 66 -22.42 2.55 2.56
C PHE A 66 -23.31 1.34 2.80
N VAL A 67 -24.40 1.26 2.06
CA VAL A 67 -25.39 0.18 2.17
C VAL A 67 -25.50 -0.51 0.82
N GLU A 68 -25.35 -1.84 0.78
CA GLU A 68 -25.50 -2.61 -0.44
C GLU A 68 -26.94 -2.57 -0.93
N GLU A 69 -27.14 -2.30 -2.22
CA GLU A 69 -28.46 -2.31 -2.84
C GLU A 69 -28.78 -3.73 -3.31
N ASP A 70 -29.46 -4.50 -2.46
CA ASP A 70 -29.97 -5.82 -2.77
C ASP A 70 -31.51 -5.89 -2.64
N GLU A 71 -32.09 -7.06 -2.97
CA GLU A 71 -33.55 -7.27 -2.90
C GLU A 71 -34.10 -7.23 -1.48
N THR A 72 -33.28 -7.28 -0.45
CA THR A 72 -33.65 -7.32 0.98
C THR A 72 -33.49 -5.98 1.68
N THR A 73 -32.79 -5.04 1.08
CA THR A 73 -32.41 -3.75 1.67
C THR A 73 -33.54 -2.72 1.48
N ASP A 74 -34.25 -2.38 2.56
CA ASP A 74 -35.20 -1.26 2.57
C ASP A 74 -34.49 0.06 2.95
N LEU A 75 -33.94 0.72 1.93
CA LEU A 75 -33.23 2.00 2.10
C LEU A 75 -34.12 3.09 2.71
N ASN A 76 -35.42 3.11 2.37
CA ASN A 76 -36.33 4.11 2.92
C ASN A 76 -36.52 3.93 4.42
N HIS A 77 -36.59 2.67 4.87
CA HIS A 77 -36.69 2.34 6.30
C HIS A 77 -35.41 2.76 7.04
N ILE A 78 -34.22 2.43 6.51
CA ILE A 78 -32.93 2.79 7.10
C ILE A 78 -32.80 4.33 7.23
N VAL A 79 -33.16 5.05 6.18
CA VAL A 79 -33.10 6.53 6.18
C VAL A 79 -34.11 7.14 7.16
N ALA A 80 -35.28 6.53 7.30
CA ALA A 80 -36.27 6.98 8.27
C ALA A 80 -35.77 6.80 9.72
N GLN A 81 -35.21 5.63 10.03
CA GLN A 81 -34.59 5.36 11.33
C GLN A 81 -33.40 6.31 11.60
N ALA A 82 -32.54 6.55 10.62
CA ALA A 82 -31.42 7.47 10.77
C ALA A 82 -31.89 8.91 11.08
N LYS A 83 -33.01 9.35 10.47
CA LYS A 83 -33.60 10.66 10.78
C LYS A 83 -34.15 10.70 12.21
N GLU A 84 -34.86 9.65 12.66
CA GLU A 84 -35.35 9.57 14.02
C GLU A 84 -34.20 9.66 15.04
N VAL A 85 -33.11 8.92 14.82
CA VAL A 85 -31.91 8.99 15.66
C VAL A 85 -31.32 10.41 15.71
N LEU A 86 -31.18 11.07 14.56
CA LEU A 86 -30.65 12.44 14.51
C LEU A 86 -31.61 13.47 15.19
N ASP A 87 -32.90 13.29 15.06
CA ASP A 87 -33.89 14.14 15.72
C ASP A 87 -33.89 13.94 17.25
N GLU A 88 -33.73 12.71 17.73
CA GLU A 88 -33.54 12.42 19.15
C GLU A 88 -32.26 13.06 19.70
N LEU A 89 -31.14 12.99 18.94
CA LEU A 89 -29.87 13.59 19.36
C LEU A 89 -29.94 15.11 19.53
N ARG A 90 -30.75 15.80 18.73
CA ARG A 90 -30.95 17.26 18.81
C ARG A 90 -31.51 17.71 20.16
N ASP A 91 -32.23 16.84 20.85
CA ASP A 91 -32.78 17.15 22.19
C ASP A 91 -31.71 17.13 23.28
N PHE A 92 -30.55 16.51 23.00
CA PHE A 92 -29.49 16.30 23.99
C PHE A 92 -28.19 17.02 23.66
N MET A 93 -27.92 17.28 22.37
CA MET A 93 -26.67 17.93 21.94
C MET A 93 -26.82 18.66 20.61
N GLU A 94 -25.89 19.59 20.38
CA GLU A 94 -25.77 20.25 19.07
C GLU A 94 -25.17 19.27 18.05
N ILE A 95 -25.89 19.03 16.96
CA ILE A 95 -25.44 18.14 15.86
C ILE A 95 -25.29 18.90 14.53
N GLY A 96 -25.33 20.22 14.56
CA GLY A 96 -25.27 21.04 13.36
C GLY A 96 -26.48 20.87 12.45
N GLU A 97 -26.26 20.83 11.13
CA GLU A 97 -27.35 20.74 10.15
C GLU A 97 -28.13 19.40 10.26
N GLY A 98 -27.46 18.28 10.52
CA GLY A 98 -28.04 16.95 10.64
C GLY A 98 -28.82 16.53 9.38
N SER A 99 -28.46 17.06 8.21
CA SER A 99 -29.14 16.72 6.95
C SER A 99 -28.59 15.41 6.39
N ILE A 100 -29.50 14.61 5.83
CA ILE A 100 -29.16 13.34 5.17
C ILE A 100 -29.25 13.52 3.66
N ARG A 101 -28.19 13.16 2.96
CA ARG A 101 -28.15 13.07 1.51
C ARG A 101 -27.90 11.63 1.07
N ILE A 102 -28.66 11.17 0.08
CA ILE A 102 -28.47 9.85 -0.52
C ILE A 102 -27.90 10.05 -1.92
N SER A 103 -26.85 9.29 -2.23
CA SER A 103 -26.29 9.22 -3.57
C SER A 103 -26.06 7.77 -3.97
N GLU A 104 -26.07 7.50 -5.26
CA GLU A 104 -25.66 6.20 -5.78
C GLU A 104 -24.14 6.19 -5.91
N THR A 105 -23.55 5.09 -5.50
CA THR A 105 -22.15 4.82 -5.68
C THR A 105 -22.04 3.43 -6.29
N GLU A 106 -21.45 3.32 -7.46
CA GLU A 106 -21.06 2.02 -8.00
C GLU A 106 -19.61 1.73 -7.58
N ASP A 107 -19.31 0.46 -7.29
CA ASP A 107 -17.91 0.02 -7.07
C ASP A 107 -16.96 0.53 -8.15
N LYS A 108 -17.49 0.70 -9.37
CA LYS A 108 -16.74 1.22 -10.51
C LYS A 108 -16.28 2.68 -10.36
N ASP A 109 -17.04 3.52 -9.68
CA ASP A 109 -16.73 4.96 -9.59
C ASP A 109 -15.59 5.21 -8.62
N TRP A 110 -15.51 4.45 -7.55
CA TRP A 110 -14.44 4.57 -6.57
C TRP A 110 -13.18 3.80 -7.01
N ILE A 111 -13.35 2.55 -7.46
CA ILE A 111 -12.28 1.69 -7.96
C ILE A 111 -11.63 2.26 -9.24
N ASN A 112 -12.35 3.03 -10.05
CA ASN A 112 -11.84 3.50 -11.34
C ASN A 112 -11.40 4.97 -11.35
N ASN A 113 -11.76 5.77 -10.34
CA ASN A 113 -11.46 7.21 -10.36
C ASN A 113 -9.94 7.50 -10.30
N TRP A 114 -9.15 6.65 -9.65
CA TRP A 114 -7.69 6.74 -9.62
C TRP A 114 -7.03 6.32 -10.95
N LYS A 115 -7.69 5.50 -11.79
CA LYS A 115 -7.17 5.07 -13.10
C LYS A 115 -6.88 6.25 -14.03
N GLN A 116 -7.64 7.33 -13.92
CA GLN A 116 -7.42 8.54 -14.71
C GLN A 116 -6.13 9.30 -14.32
N PHE A 117 -5.53 8.98 -13.18
CA PHE A 117 -4.28 9.60 -12.71
C PHE A 117 -3.07 8.68 -12.88
N PHE A 118 -3.30 7.40 -13.23
CA PHE A 118 -2.24 6.44 -13.44
C PHE A 118 -2.02 6.21 -14.93
N HIS A 119 -0.95 6.81 -15.45
CA HIS A 119 -0.53 6.68 -16.84
C HIS A 119 0.76 5.90 -16.95
N GLN A 120 1.05 5.43 -18.19
CA GLN A 120 2.30 4.75 -18.46
C GLN A 120 3.51 5.68 -18.24
N PHE A 121 4.59 5.12 -17.75
CA PHE A 121 5.85 5.81 -17.47
C PHE A 121 7.02 4.87 -17.67
N SER A 122 8.24 5.41 -17.64
CA SER A 122 9.44 4.58 -17.81
C SER A 122 10.39 4.70 -16.63
N ILE A 123 11.10 3.59 -16.38
CA ILE A 123 12.21 3.51 -15.43
C ILE A 123 13.36 2.85 -16.18
N GLU A 124 14.42 3.60 -16.47
CA GLU A 124 15.54 3.14 -17.31
C GLU A 124 15.03 2.59 -18.67
N ASP A 125 15.32 1.34 -18.98
CA ASP A 125 14.87 0.65 -20.19
C ASP A 125 13.59 -0.19 -20.02
N LEU A 126 12.84 0.07 -18.94
CA LEU A 126 11.56 -0.56 -18.61
C LEU A 126 10.41 0.42 -18.86
N LEU A 127 9.43 0.04 -19.68
CA LEU A 127 8.15 0.73 -19.80
C LEU A 127 7.14 0.08 -18.84
N VAL A 128 6.53 0.87 -17.96
CA VAL A 128 5.44 0.45 -17.07
C VAL A 128 4.13 0.96 -17.63
N VAL A 129 3.17 0.05 -17.85
CA VAL A 129 1.90 0.35 -18.54
C VAL A 129 0.75 -0.27 -17.76
N PRO A 130 -0.28 0.49 -17.39
CA PRO A 130 -1.51 -0.10 -16.84
C PRO A 130 -2.22 -0.98 -17.89
N SER A 131 -3.04 -1.95 -17.43
CA SER A 131 -3.69 -2.90 -18.34
C SER A 131 -4.69 -2.24 -19.30
N TRP A 132 -5.24 -1.07 -18.94
CA TRP A 132 -6.22 -0.31 -19.72
C TRP A 132 -5.61 0.68 -20.73
N GLU A 133 -4.28 0.80 -20.80
CA GLU A 133 -3.59 1.64 -21.78
C GLU A 133 -2.87 0.81 -22.83
N ASP A 134 -2.85 1.31 -24.06
CA ASP A 134 -1.96 0.81 -25.08
C ASP A 134 -0.55 1.40 -24.90
N PRO A 135 0.49 0.58 -25.01
CA PRO A 135 1.86 1.07 -24.82
C PRO A 135 2.25 2.04 -25.94
N ILE A 136 2.82 3.18 -25.55
CA ILE A 136 3.35 4.19 -26.48
C ILE A 136 4.82 3.91 -26.74
N HIS A 137 5.20 3.72 -28.00
CA HIS A 137 6.57 3.45 -28.44
C HIS A 137 7.28 2.31 -27.68
N PRO A 138 6.64 1.12 -27.51
CA PRO A 138 7.23 0.02 -26.74
C PRO A 138 8.57 -0.47 -27.31
N GLU A 139 8.83 -0.24 -28.61
CA GLU A 139 10.08 -0.58 -29.29
C GLU A 139 11.31 0.15 -28.75
N GLN A 140 11.13 1.24 -28.02
CA GLN A 140 12.21 2.02 -27.40
C GLN A 140 12.69 1.41 -26.07
N TYR A 141 11.96 0.46 -25.53
CA TYR A 141 12.23 -0.13 -24.23
C TYR A 141 12.62 -1.60 -24.34
N ARG A 142 13.51 -2.05 -23.48
CA ARG A 142 13.94 -3.44 -23.44
C ARG A 142 12.87 -4.36 -22.89
N LYS A 143 12.07 -3.87 -21.94
CA LYS A 143 10.98 -4.60 -21.26
C LYS A 143 9.74 -3.74 -21.13
N LEU A 144 8.59 -4.40 -21.17
CA LEU A 144 7.29 -3.81 -20.89
C LEU A 144 6.66 -4.56 -19.73
N LEU A 145 6.41 -3.87 -18.62
CA LEU A 145 5.69 -4.37 -17.45
C LEU A 145 4.25 -3.87 -17.52
N ARG A 146 3.29 -4.78 -17.42
CA ARG A 146 1.90 -4.42 -17.17
C ARG A 146 1.63 -4.52 -15.68
N ILE A 147 1.12 -3.43 -15.09
CA ILE A 147 0.79 -3.39 -13.68
C ILE A 147 -0.50 -2.63 -13.47
N ASP A 148 -1.41 -3.23 -12.74
CA ASP A 148 -2.62 -2.55 -12.32
C ASP A 148 -2.46 -2.18 -10.84
N PRO A 149 -2.44 -0.88 -10.54
CA PRO A 149 -2.55 -0.45 -9.17
C PRO A 149 -3.91 -0.91 -8.63
N GLY A 150 -3.89 -1.91 -7.79
CA GLY A 150 -5.04 -2.35 -7.03
C GLY A 150 -5.09 -1.63 -5.66
N THR A 151 -5.58 -2.34 -4.66
CA THR A 151 -5.54 -1.93 -3.26
C THR A 151 -4.15 -2.09 -2.63
N ALA A 152 -3.25 -2.85 -3.28
CA ALA A 152 -1.89 -3.10 -2.79
C ALA A 152 -0.92 -1.99 -3.21
N PHE A 153 0.05 -1.69 -2.33
CA PHE A 153 1.14 -0.75 -2.61
C PHE A 153 2.08 -1.30 -3.71
N GLY A 154 2.75 -0.40 -4.43
CA GLY A 154 3.79 -0.79 -5.39
C GLY A 154 3.38 -0.67 -6.86
N THR A 155 2.80 0.46 -7.26
CA THR A 155 2.46 0.76 -8.66
C THR A 155 3.69 1.04 -9.55
N GLY A 156 4.86 1.24 -8.92
CA GLY A 156 6.08 1.66 -9.59
C GLY A 156 6.25 3.17 -9.73
N MET A 157 5.21 3.97 -9.58
CA MET A 157 5.31 5.45 -9.69
C MET A 157 6.05 6.09 -8.52
N HIS A 158 5.92 5.51 -7.33
CA HIS A 158 6.53 6.08 -6.13
C HIS A 158 8.05 6.05 -6.22
N ALA A 159 8.71 7.11 -5.75
CA ALA A 159 10.17 7.25 -5.80
C ALA A 159 10.91 6.06 -5.16
N THR A 160 10.40 5.55 -4.04
CA THR A 160 10.98 4.39 -3.33
C THR A 160 11.02 3.13 -4.16
N THR A 161 9.92 2.86 -4.89
CA THR A 161 9.83 1.70 -5.80
C THR A 161 10.80 1.85 -6.97
N GLN A 162 10.87 3.04 -7.57
CA GLN A 162 11.81 3.32 -8.65
C GLN A 162 13.26 3.17 -8.21
N LEU A 163 13.60 3.62 -7.01
CA LEU A 163 14.94 3.46 -6.43
C LEU A 163 15.29 1.97 -6.26
N CYS A 164 14.39 1.16 -5.70
CA CYS A 164 14.60 -0.29 -5.60
C CYS A 164 14.77 -0.95 -6.96
N ILE A 165 13.93 -0.60 -7.95
CA ILE A 165 14.01 -1.15 -9.30
C ILE A 165 15.39 -0.87 -9.91
N ARG A 166 15.89 0.36 -9.85
CA ARG A 166 17.22 0.70 -10.37
C ARG A 166 18.33 -0.14 -9.73
N GLN A 167 18.25 -0.36 -8.43
CA GLN A 167 19.22 -1.21 -7.73
C GLN A 167 19.09 -2.68 -8.15
N ILE A 168 17.87 -3.21 -8.27
CA ILE A 168 17.65 -4.58 -8.77
C ILE A 168 18.25 -4.75 -10.17
N LEU A 169 18.00 -3.81 -11.09
CA LEU A 169 18.52 -3.86 -12.46
C LEU A 169 20.05 -3.86 -12.51
N GLN A 170 20.72 -3.23 -11.53
CA GLN A 170 22.18 -3.21 -11.44
C GLN A 170 22.77 -4.58 -11.02
N TYR A 171 22.07 -5.35 -10.18
CA TYR A 171 22.61 -6.56 -9.58
C TYR A 171 21.98 -7.86 -10.10
N VAL A 172 20.85 -7.80 -10.81
CA VAL A 172 20.18 -8.99 -11.31
C VAL A 172 20.97 -9.69 -12.42
N THR A 173 21.05 -11.02 -12.31
CA THR A 173 21.69 -11.91 -13.29
C THR A 173 20.80 -13.12 -13.54
N ALA A 174 21.13 -13.96 -14.53
CA ALA A 174 20.41 -15.19 -14.83
C ALA A 174 20.41 -16.24 -13.71
N GLN A 175 21.25 -16.08 -12.70
CA GLN A 175 21.33 -17.00 -11.55
C GLN A 175 20.74 -16.40 -10.28
N THR A 176 20.28 -15.16 -10.32
CA THR A 176 19.78 -14.43 -9.16
C THR A 176 18.53 -15.07 -8.61
N LYS A 177 18.54 -15.34 -7.31
CA LYS A 177 17.34 -15.63 -6.50
C LYS A 177 17.06 -14.41 -5.65
N ILE A 178 15.85 -13.88 -5.76
CA ILE A 178 15.43 -12.69 -5.01
C ILE A 178 14.37 -13.05 -3.97
N LEU A 179 14.50 -12.46 -2.76
CA LEU A 179 13.46 -12.43 -1.74
C LEU A 179 12.92 -11.00 -1.68
N ASP A 180 11.61 -10.85 -1.87
CA ASP A 180 10.87 -9.59 -1.85
C ASP A 180 10.01 -9.55 -0.57
N ILE A 181 10.44 -8.75 0.42
CA ILE A 181 9.80 -8.67 1.73
C ILE A 181 8.89 -7.44 1.78
N GLY A 182 7.60 -7.65 2.08
CA GLY A 182 6.57 -6.66 1.85
C GLY A 182 6.34 -6.48 0.35
N CYS A 183 6.04 -7.58 -0.35
CA CYS A 183 6.06 -7.61 -1.81
C CYS A 183 4.95 -6.76 -2.46
N GLY A 184 3.86 -6.44 -1.74
CA GLY A 184 2.76 -5.63 -2.23
C GLY A 184 2.22 -6.15 -3.57
N SER A 185 2.31 -5.34 -4.61
CA SER A 185 1.92 -5.70 -5.98
C SER A 185 2.81 -6.78 -6.63
N GLY A 186 3.89 -7.20 -5.99
CA GLY A 186 4.90 -8.12 -6.52
C GLY A 186 5.87 -7.49 -7.53
N ILE A 187 5.82 -6.17 -7.70
CA ILE A 187 6.55 -5.48 -8.77
C ILE A 187 8.05 -5.75 -8.77
N LEU A 188 8.71 -5.78 -7.60
CA LEU A 188 10.16 -5.97 -7.52
C LEU A 188 10.56 -7.38 -7.93
N GLY A 189 9.84 -8.40 -7.44
CA GLY A 189 10.04 -9.79 -7.83
C GLY A 189 9.75 -10.05 -9.31
N ILE A 190 8.65 -9.47 -9.85
CA ILE A 190 8.28 -9.58 -11.26
C ILE A 190 9.37 -8.98 -12.16
N ILE A 191 9.84 -7.76 -11.84
CA ILE A 191 10.90 -7.10 -12.61
C ILE A 191 12.20 -7.91 -12.57
N ALA A 192 12.59 -8.42 -11.41
CA ALA A 192 13.78 -9.26 -11.31
C ALA A 192 13.69 -10.47 -12.26
N LEU A 193 12.54 -11.15 -12.32
CA LEU A 193 12.31 -12.28 -13.25
C LEU A 193 12.30 -11.86 -14.70
N MET A 194 11.68 -10.73 -15.04
CA MET A 194 11.68 -10.19 -16.41
C MET A 194 13.08 -9.85 -16.91
N TYR A 195 13.98 -9.43 -16.02
CA TYR A 195 15.39 -9.15 -16.33
C TYR A 195 16.31 -10.37 -16.16
N GLY A 196 15.71 -11.54 -15.93
CA GLY A 196 16.39 -12.82 -16.06
C GLY A 196 16.74 -13.51 -14.75
N ALA A 197 16.26 -13.05 -13.59
CA ALA A 197 16.42 -13.81 -12.35
C ALA A 197 15.91 -15.25 -12.49
N ASP A 198 16.55 -16.18 -11.80
CA ASP A 198 16.15 -17.59 -11.78
C ASP A 198 14.80 -17.78 -11.09
N SER A 199 14.65 -17.17 -9.92
CA SER A 199 13.44 -17.27 -9.11
C SER A 199 13.29 -16.07 -8.17
N ALA A 200 12.05 -15.81 -7.76
CA ALA A 200 11.68 -14.87 -6.73
C ALA A 200 10.89 -15.57 -5.63
N TYR A 201 10.84 -15.01 -4.43
CA TYR A 201 9.98 -15.40 -3.33
C TYR A 201 9.47 -14.16 -2.65
N GLY A 202 8.16 -14.07 -2.41
CA GLY A 202 7.53 -12.89 -1.80
C GLY A 202 6.90 -13.21 -0.46
N THR A 203 6.94 -12.25 0.46
CA THR A 203 6.16 -12.29 1.71
C THR A 203 5.45 -10.97 1.90
N ASP A 204 4.22 -11.01 2.40
CA ASP A 204 3.47 -9.82 2.81
C ASP A 204 2.55 -10.13 4.00
N LEU A 205 2.15 -9.10 4.73
CA LEU A 205 1.20 -9.22 5.85
C LEU A 205 -0.26 -9.16 5.36
N ASP A 206 -0.48 -8.55 4.20
CA ASP A 206 -1.80 -8.29 3.65
C ASP A 206 -2.18 -9.35 2.61
N SER A 207 -3.33 -9.98 2.79
CA SER A 207 -3.90 -10.91 1.82
C SER A 207 -4.18 -10.25 0.47
N CYS A 208 -4.56 -8.95 0.45
CA CYS A 208 -4.78 -8.20 -0.78
C CYS A 208 -3.47 -8.05 -1.60
N ALA A 209 -2.32 -7.95 -0.92
CA ALA A 209 -1.02 -7.92 -1.57
C ALA A 209 -0.70 -9.26 -2.28
N ILE A 210 -1.06 -10.39 -1.66
CA ILE A 210 -0.88 -11.71 -2.27
C ILE A 210 -1.71 -11.84 -3.55
N GLU A 211 -2.99 -11.44 -3.49
CA GLU A 211 -3.89 -11.48 -4.65
C GLU A 211 -3.38 -10.57 -5.77
N ALA A 212 -2.99 -9.33 -5.45
CA ALA A 212 -2.44 -8.37 -6.41
C ALA A 212 -1.15 -8.90 -7.07
N SER A 213 -0.24 -9.50 -6.30
CA SER A 213 0.98 -10.11 -6.82
C SER A 213 0.67 -11.24 -7.81
N LEU A 214 -0.31 -12.11 -7.50
CA LEU A 214 -0.71 -13.21 -8.37
C LEU A 214 -1.34 -12.72 -9.68
N GLU A 215 -2.18 -11.68 -9.61
CA GLU A 215 -2.78 -11.06 -10.79
C GLU A 215 -1.72 -10.40 -11.68
N ASN A 216 -0.81 -9.62 -11.10
CA ASN A 216 0.28 -8.98 -11.83
C ASN A 216 1.24 -10.00 -12.46
N MET A 217 1.55 -11.10 -11.78
CA MET A 217 2.32 -12.21 -12.36
C MET A 217 1.61 -12.77 -13.59
N LYS A 218 0.31 -13.03 -13.49
CA LYS A 218 -0.50 -13.58 -14.58
C LYS A 218 -0.51 -12.67 -15.81
N VAL A 219 -0.71 -11.37 -15.61
CA VAL A 219 -0.73 -10.37 -16.69
C VAL A 219 0.60 -10.28 -17.42
N ASN A 220 1.72 -10.46 -16.70
CA ASN A 220 3.07 -10.43 -17.25
C ASN A 220 3.60 -11.80 -17.71
N GLY A 221 2.78 -12.85 -17.67
CA GLY A 221 3.19 -14.19 -18.09
C GLY A 221 4.25 -14.83 -17.21
N ILE A 222 4.33 -14.43 -15.94
CA ILE A 222 5.25 -15.01 -14.96
C ILE A 222 4.64 -16.29 -14.37
N ASP A 223 5.41 -17.38 -14.42
CA ASP A 223 5.03 -18.63 -13.78
C ASP A 223 5.06 -18.48 -12.24
N GLN A 224 3.92 -18.71 -11.59
CA GLN A 224 3.80 -18.66 -10.13
C GLN A 224 4.77 -19.59 -9.39
N LYS A 225 5.23 -20.68 -10.04
CA LYS A 225 6.27 -21.55 -9.49
C LYS A 225 7.64 -20.86 -9.40
N LYS A 226 7.85 -19.85 -10.23
CA LYS A 226 9.06 -19.01 -10.22
C LYS A 226 9.00 -17.91 -9.17
N PHE A 227 7.79 -17.53 -8.76
CA PHE A 227 7.55 -16.50 -7.76
C PHE A 227 6.43 -16.90 -6.80
N PRO A 228 6.65 -17.88 -5.90
CA PRO A 228 5.70 -18.11 -4.81
C PRO A 228 5.65 -16.90 -3.89
N VAL A 229 4.42 -16.49 -3.52
CA VAL A 229 4.13 -15.44 -2.56
C VAL A 229 3.33 -16.01 -1.40
N VAL A 230 3.67 -15.62 -0.18
CA VAL A 230 3.04 -16.15 1.04
C VAL A 230 2.65 -15.02 1.98
N ILE A 231 1.53 -15.21 2.68
CA ILE A 231 1.12 -14.32 3.75
C ILE A 231 1.90 -14.66 5.03
N GLY A 232 2.44 -13.65 5.71
CA GLY A 232 3.07 -13.81 7.00
C GLY A 232 4.14 -12.78 7.31
N ASN A 233 4.50 -12.71 8.59
CA ASN A 233 5.46 -11.75 9.12
C ASN A 233 6.85 -12.38 9.26
N ILE A 234 7.75 -12.07 8.34
CA ILE A 234 9.13 -12.61 8.38
C ILE A 234 9.93 -12.13 9.61
N ILE A 235 9.50 -11.05 10.27
CA ILE A 235 10.17 -10.55 11.48
C ILE A 235 9.84 -11.45 12.68
N THR A 236 8.57 -11.79 12.87
CA THR A 236 8.09 -12.47 14.08
C THR A 236 7.79 -13.95 13.89
N ASP A 237 7.47 -14.37 12.66
CA ASP A 237 7.01 -15.72 12.35
C ASP A 237 8.18 -16.61 11.89
N GLU A 238 8.51 -17.61 12.71
CA GLU A 238 9.59 -18.56 12.40
C GLU A 238 9.25 -19.48 11.22
N GLU A 239 7.97 -19.87 11.09
CA GLU A 239 7.52 -20.74 10.00
C GLU A 239 7.67 -20.03 8.64
N VAL A 240 7.35 -18.74 8.56
CA VAL A 240 7.56 -17.92 7.36
C VAL A 240 9.03 -17.82 7.00
N ARG A 241 9.92 -17.63 7.99
CA ARG A 241 11.38 -17.62 7.77
C ARG A 241 11.89 -18.96 7.25
N ASP A 242 11.42 -20.05 7.83
CA ASP A 242 11.83 -21.42 7.43
C ASP A 242 11.35 -21.75 6.02
N MET A 243 10.12 -21.37 5.66
CA MET A 243 9.61 -21.51 4.28
C MET A 243 10.42 -20.68 3.28
N ALA A 244 10.79 -19.45 3.61
CA ALA A 244 11.65 -18.63 2.77
C ALA A 244 13.04 -19.26 2.60
N GLY A 245 13.60 -19.84 3.66
CA GLY A 245 14.90 -20.50 3.70
C GLY A 245 16.07 -19.54 3.93
N TYR A 246 17.11 -20.03 4.57
CA TYR A 246 18.28 -19.25 4.98
C TYR A 246 19.42 -19.36 3.96
N GLU A 247 20.26 -18.31 3.88
CA GLU A 247 21.44 -18.20 2.99
C GLU A 247 21.16 -18.62 1.54
N LYS A 248 19.98 -18.31 1.05
CA LYS A 248 19.43 -18.79 -0.21
C LYS A 248 19.40 -17.75 -1.31
N TYR A 249 19.33 -16.45 -0.95
CA TYR A 249 19.07 -15.38 -1.89
C TYR A 249 20.31 -14.57 -2.23
N ASP A 250 20.42 -14.22 -3.50
CA ASP A 250 21.47 -13.34 -4.02
C ASP A 250 21.08 -11.87 -3.81
N ILE A 251 19.75 -11.60 -3.82
CA ILE A 251 19.19 -10.28 -3.50
C ILE A 251 18.08 -10.48 -2.47
N VAL A 252 18.05 -9.63 -1.44
CA VAL A 252 16.88 -9.42 -0.57
C VAL A 252 16.45 -7.97 -0.74
N ALA A 253 15.21 -7.74 -1.14
CA ALA A 253 14.62 -6.42 -1.31
C ALA A 253 13.53 -6.18 -0.26
N ALA A 254 13.44 -4.94 0.25
CA ALA A 254 12.37 -4.50 1.12
C ALA A 254 12.08 -3.02 0.87
N ASN A 255 10.87 -2.71 0.38
CA ASN A 255 10.40 -1.34 0.17
C ASN A 255 9.29 -1.04 1.17
N ILE A 256 9.66 -0.78 2.42
CA ILE A 256 8.77 -0.60 3.56
C ILE A 256 9.25 0.54 4.46
N LEU A 257 8.45 0.94 5.45
CA LEU A 257 8.78 2.05 6.35
C LEU A 257 10.10 1.86 7.08
N ALA A 258 10.83 2.96 7.26
CA ALA A 258 12.15 2.98 7.89
C ALA A 258 12.18 2.32 9.28
N GLU A 259 11.15 2.55 10.10
CA GLU A 259 11.02 1.97 11.43
C GLU A 259 10.97 0.44 11.39
N VAL A 260 10.19 -0.09 10.45
CA VAL A 260 10.06 -1.55 10.25
C VAL A 260 11.36 -2.15 9.73
N LEU A 261 12.12 -1.41 8.92
CA LEU A 261 13.44 -1.84 8.44
C LEU A 261 14.44 -2.08 9.57
N LEU A 262 14.34 -1.36 10.70
CA LEU A 262 15.23 -1.56 11.85
C LEU A 262 15.09 -2.96 12.43
N ASP A 263 13.85 -3.43 12.58
CA ASP A 263 13.55 -4.77 13.11
C ASP A 263 13.68 -5.86 12.04
N LEU A 264 13.42 -5.53 10.78
CA LEU A 264 13.54 -6.46 9.66
C LEU A 264 14.99 -6.81 9.34
N THR A 265 15.89 -5.83 9.32
CA THR A 265 17.27 -6.00 8.84
C THR A 265 18.00 -7.18 9.47
N PRO A 266 17.96 -7.43 10.81
CA PRO A 266 18.60 -8.59 11.41
C PRO A 266 18.04 -9.94 10.94
N GLN A 267 16.78 -9.98 10.48
CA GLN A 267 16.18 -11.20 9.94
C GLN A 267 16.53 -11.35 8.45
N ALA A 268 16.38 -10.28 7.66
CA ALA A 268 16.67 -10.26 6.23
C ALA A 268 18.08 -10.78 5.90
N VAL A 269 19.07 -10.38 6.69
CA VAL A 269 20.48 -10.83 6.54
C VAL A 269 20.64 -12.34 6.62
N LYS A 270 19.80 -13.04 7.40
CA LYS A 270 19.87 -14.51 7.53
C LYS A 270 19.49 -15.22 6.23
N HIS A 271 18.68 -14.59 5.40
CA HIS A 271 18.24 -15.16 4.11
C HIS A 271 19.24 -14.89 2.98
N LEU A 272 20.13 -13.89 3.12
CA LEU A 272 21.16 -13.57 2.14
C LEU A 272 22.30 -14.59 2.15
N LYS A 273 22.75 -14.99 0.97
CA LYS A 273 24.02 -15.66 0.75
C LYS A 273 25.18 -14.73 1.13
N LYS A 274 26.34 -15.33 1.36
CA LYS A 274 27.58 -14.56 1.47
C LYS A 274 27.84 -13.81 0.14
N GLY A 275 28.09 -12.50 0.21
CA GLY A 275 28.22 -11.61 -0.93
C GLY A 275 26.88 -11.18 -1.54
N GLY A 276 25.74 -11.61 -0.98
CA GLY A 276 24.41 -11.21 -1.43
C GLY A 276 24.12 -9.72 -1.14
N ILE A 277 23.20 -9.17 -1.89
CA ILE A 277 22.84 -7.75 -1.88
C ILE A 277 21.53 -7.52 -1.14
N TYR A 278 21.54 -6.61 -0.18
CA TYR A 278 20.37 -6.10 0.52
C TYR A 278 19.99 -4.74 -0.05
N ILE A 279 18.75 -4.60 -0.52
CA ILE A 279 18.20 -3.37 -1.11
C ILE A 279 17.02 -2.94 -0.26
N THR A 280 17.11 -1.76 0.36
CA THR A 280 16.02 -1.24 1.21
C THR A 280 15.63 0.16 0.79
N SER A 281 14.32 0.43 0.72
CA SER A 281 13.75 1.76 0.48
C SER A 281 12.47 1.95 1.31
N GLY A 282 11.76 3.07 1.09
CA GLY A 282 10.70 3.50 2.02
C GLY A 282 11.27 4.37 3.14
N ILE A 283 12.45 4.93 2.91
CA ILE A 283 13.22 5.72 3.88
C ILE A 283 13.05 7.19 3.53
N ILE A 284 12.36 7.93 4.37
CA ILE A 284 12.21 9.38 4.20
C ILE A 284 13.45 10.13 4.70
N GLU A 285 13.67 11.34 4.17
CA GLU A 285 14.75 12.24 4.58
C GLU A 285 14.83 12.41 6.10
N GLY A 286 16.03 12.28 6.63
CA GLY A 286 16.34 12.31 8.07
C GLY A 286 16.31 10.92 8.75
N LYS A 287 15.82 9.86 8.10
CA LYS A 287 15.85 8.48 8.63
C LYS A 287 16.92 7.60 7.98
N GLU A 288 17.62 8.08 6.94
CA GLU A 288 18.60 7.30 6.18
C GLU A 288 19.78 6.82 7.04
N ASP A 289 20.24 7.64 7.98
CA ASP A 289 21.34 7.25 8.87
C ASP A 289 20.91 6.20 9.90
N LEU A 290 19.65 6.20 10.34
CA LEU A 290 19.12 5.16 11.22
C LEU A 290 19.15 3.81 10.52
N VAL A 291 18.67 3.74 9.28
CA VAL A 291 18.67 2.50 8.49
C VAL A 291 20.09 2.07 8.13
N LYS A 292 20.97 2.97 7.69
CA LYS A 292 22.39 2.65 7.45
C LYS A 292 23.06 2.06 8.68
N ASN A 293 22.83 2.64 9.84
CA ASN A 293 23.39 2.12 11.10
C ASN A 293 22.86 0.73 11.46
N ALA A 294 21.56 0.45 11.24
CA ALA A 294 20.98 -0.87 11.42
C ALA A 294 21.61 -1.90 10.47
N VAL A 295 21.79 -1.54 9.21
CA VAL A 295 22.43 -2.36 8.18
C VAL A 295 23.88 -2.71 8.55
N ILE A 296 24.68 -1.71 8.98
CA ILE A 296 26.06 -1.91 9.44
C ILE A 296 26.10 -2.78 10.68
N LYS A 297 25.21 -2.53 11.65
CA LYS A 297 25.09 -3.33 12.90
C LYS A 297 24.75 -4.78 12.63
N ALA A 298 23.99 -5.05 11.55
CA ALA A 298 23.68 -6.40 11.12
C ALA A 298 24.84 -7.10 10.37
N GLY A 299 25.98 -6.43 10.21
CA GLY A 299 27.20 -6.99 9.61
C GLY A 299 27.29 -6.83 8.10
N LEU A 300 26.52 -5.93 7.52
CA LEU A 300 26.56 -5.64 6.09
C LEU A 300 27.46 -4.42 5.80
N GLU A 301 28.07 -4.43 4.61
CA GLU A 301 28.78 -3.28 4.04
C GLU A 301 27.83 -2.43 3.21
N VAL A 302 27.61 -1.16 3.58
CA VAL A 302 26.84 -0.22 2.77
C VAL A 302 27.61 0.11 1.50
N LEU A 303 27.04 -0.22 0.35
CA LEU A 303 27.63 0.04 -0.97
C LEU A 303 27.20 1.39 -1.53
N ASP A 304 25.92 1.72 -1.35
CA ASP A 304 25.31 2.91 -1.92
C ASP A 304 24.13 3.40 -1.07
N CYS A 305 23.85 4.70 -1.18
CA CYS A 305 22.67 5.35 -0.61
C CYS A 305 22.14 6.34 -1.65
N THR A 306 21.23 5.89 -2.50
CA THR A 306 20.64 6.70 -3.57
C THR A 306 19.43 7.48 -3.08
N ARG A 307 19.17 8.64 -3.71
CA ARG A 307 18.07 9.55 -3.35
C ARG A 307 17.22 9.90 -4.57
N GLN A 308 15.92 10.03 -4.36
CA GLN A 308 14.98 10.62 -5.31
C GLN A 308 13.91 11.43 -4.56
N GLY A 309 13.93 12.76 -4.72
CA GLY A 309 13.13 13.66 -3.89
C GLY A 309 13.54 13.57 -2.42
N GLU A 310 12.59 13.37 -1.54
CA GLU A 310 12.78 13.15 -0.10
C GLU A 310 13.04 11.68 0.29
N TRP A 311 13.07 10.77 -0.69
CA TRP A 311 13.16 9.33 -0.45
C TRP A 311 14.56 8.78 -0.72
N PHE A 312 14.95 7.81 0.10
CA PHE A 312 16.26 7.15 0.02
C PHE A 312 16.13 5.64 -0.18
N CYS A 313 17.15 5.08 -0.81
CA CYS A 313 17.37 3.64 -0.90
C CYS A 313 18.78 3.32 -0.44
N VAL A 314 18.92 2.38 0.48
CA VAL A 314 20.20 1.89 0.98
C VAL A 314 20.46 0.53 0.36
N THR A 315 21.61 0.38 -0.29
CA THR A 315 22.09 -0.88 -0.88
C THR A 315 23.33 -1.34 -0.12
N ALA A 316 23.33 -2.59 0.31
CA ALA A 316 24.41 -3.14 1.11
C ALA A 316 24.76 -4.59 0.70
N ARG A 317 25.94 -5.06 1.10
CA ARG A 317 26.44 -6.41 0.82
C ARG A 317 26.73 -7.18 2.10
N LYS A 318 26.35 -8.48 2.12
CA LYS A 318 26.68 -9.43 3.19
C LYS A 318 28.09 -9.99 3.06
#